data_594aec54c5c1bae4bb933e0304ef05c1
#
_entry.id   594aec54c5c1bae4bb933e0304ef05c1
#
_cell.length_a   1.000
_cell.length_b   1.000
_cell.length_c   1.000
_cell.angle_alpha   90.00
_cell.angle_beta   90.00
_cell.angle_gamma   90.00
#
_symmetry.space_group_name_H-M   'P 1'
#
loop_
_entity.id
_entity.type
_entity.pdbx_description
1 polymer ?
#
loop_
_entity_poly.entity_id
_entity_poly.type
_entity_poly.pdbx_seq_one_letter_code
_entity_poly.pdbx_strand_id
1 'polypeptide(L)'
;MNTETAFNIILPLPEQLFRDLSVQPDLLVKLLPEECRLALNNYLIQGIKNKDGGPSIVDLHLRNWEYQEDTHAGTFRFYFRVHRNYTCSALEAAQLDYLDFSFTYLREEFVATATYFYWDLDN
;
A
#
# COMPACT_ATOMS: atom_id res chain seq x y z
N MET A 1 24.04 5.46 -5.92
CA MET A 1 23.25 5.96 -4.79
C MET A 1 21.78 5.72 -5.03
N ASN A 2 21.15 5.01 -4.10
CA ASN A 2 19.73 4.74 -4.22
C ASN A 2 18.94 5.86 -3.59
N THR A 3 18.24 6.59 -4.41
CA THR A 3 17.22 7.50 -3.90
C THR A 3 15.92 6.73 -3.92
N GLU A 4 15.43 6.44 -2.75
CA GLU A 4 14.13 5.80 -2.65
C GLU A 4 13.07 6.85 -2.91
N THR A 5 12.13 6.49 -3.77
CA THR A 5 11.04 7.38 -4.15
C THR A 5 9.82 7.03 -3.30
N ALA A 6 9.24 8.05 -2.69
CA ALA A 6 8.01 7.86 -1.93
C ALA A 6 6.82 7.72 -2.86
N PHE A 7 5.82 6.95 -2.43
CA PHE A 7 4.54 6.86 -3.10
C PHE A 7 3.54 7.72 -2.36
N ASN A 8 2.80 8.54 -3.09
CA ASN A 8 1.85 9.46 -2.51
C ASN A 8 0.43 9.18 -2.98
N ILE A 9 -0.51 9.28 -2.06
CA ILE A 9 -1.94 9.23 -2.35
C ILE A 9 -2.52 10.59 -1.96
N ILE A 10 -3.18 11.25 -2.90
CA ILE A 10 -3.90 12.49 -2.63
C ILE A 10 -5.33 12.26 -3.06
N LEU A 11 -6.25 12.34 -2.12
CA LEU A 11 -7.63 11.96 -2.36
C LEU A 11 -8.57 12.93 -1.66
N PRO A 12 -9.47 13.59 -2.40
CA PRO A 12 -10.55 14.32 -1.73
C PRO A 12 -11.46 13.30 -1.05
N LEU A 13 -11.76 13.55 0.22
CA LEU A 13 -12.46 12.57 1.02
C LEU A 13 -13.42 13.28 1.97
N PRO A 14 -14.73 13.17 1.74
CA PRO A 14 -15.71 13.77 2.63
C PRO A 14 -15.54 13.25 4.06
N GLU A 15 -15.85 14.08 5.01
CA GLU A 15 -15.62 13.76 6.43
C GLU A 15 -16.27 12.45 6.86
N GLN A 16 -17.49 12.18 6.39
CA GLN A 16 -18.17 10.95 6.76
C GLN A 16 -17.44 9.72 6.26
N LEU A 17 -16.95 9.76 5.03
CA LEU A 17 -16.18 8.65 4.49
C LEU A 17 -14.87 8.45 5.24
N PHE A 18 -14.25 9.55 5.65
CA PHE A 18 -13.02 9.46 6.44
C PHE A 18 -13.30 8.79 7.79
N ARG A 19 -14.41 9.13 8.43
CA ARG A 19 -14.80 8.50 9.70
C ARG A 19 -15.07 7.01 9.51
N ASP A 20 -15.66 6.64 8.39
CA ASP A 20 -15.94 5.24 8.08
C ASP A 20 -14.65 4.42 7.98
N LEU A 21 -13.55 5.04 7.59
CA LEU A 21 -12.25 4.35 7.49
C LEU A 21 -11.75 3.88 8.85
N SER A 22 -12.08 4.57 9.93
CA SER A 22 -11.66 4.14 11.27
C SER A 22 -12.35 2.84 11.69
N VAL A 23 -13.54 2.57 11.14
CA VAL A 23 -14.30 1.35 11.41
C VAL A 23 -13.97 0.26 10.41
N GLN A 24 -13.84 0.62 9.13
CA GLN A 24 -13.53 -0.30 8.04
C GLN A 24 -12.37 0.24 7.22
N PRO A 25 -11.12 0.06 7.68
CA PRO A 25 -9.97 0.59 6.94
C PRO A 25 -9.85 0.09 5.50
N ASP A 26 -10.30 -1.14 5.23
CA ASP A 26 -10.25 -1.71 3.87
C ASP A 26 -11.10 -0.94 2.88
N LEU A 27 -11.99 -0.10 3.36
CA LEU A 27 -12.78 0.78 2.48
C LEU A 27 -11.90 1.69 1.66
N LEU A 28 -10.73 2.07 2.17
CA LEU A 28 -9.80 2.93 1.43
C LEU A 28 -9.40 2.31 0.09
N VAL A 29 -9.18 1.00 0.06
CA VAL A 29 -8.82 0.31 -1.18
C VAL A 29 -9.89 0.53 -2.24
N LYS A 30 -11.16 0.48 -1.84
CA LYS A 30 -12.28 0.69 -2.75
C LYS A 30 -12.42 2.14 -3.18
N LEU A 31 -12.02 3.07 -2.32
CA LEU A 31 -12.13 4.50 -2.60
C LEU A 31 -11.01 5.01 -3.51
N LEU A 32 -9.91 4.28 -3.61
CA LEU A 32 -8.81 4.71 -4.47
C LEU A 32 -9.23 4.66 -5.94
N PRO A 33 -8.96 5.73 -6.71
CA PRO A 33 -9.18 5.67 -8.15
C PRO A 33 -8.36 4.56 -8.79
N GLU A 34 -8.85 4.02 -9.90
CA GLU A 34 -8.16 2.96 -10.60
C GLU A 34 -6.72 3.35 -10.96
N GLU A 35 -6.53 4.57 -11.40
CA GLU A 35 -5.19 5.06 -11.74
C GLU A 35 -4.24 4.99 -10.55
N CYS A 36 -4.76 5.32 -9.36
CA CYS A 36 -3.97 5.29 -8.14
C CYS A 36 -3.62 3.84 -7.77
N ARG A 37 -4.57 2.92 -7.91
CA ARG A 37 -4.31 1.50 -7.61
C ARG A 37 -3.28 0.91 -8.57
N LEU A 38 -3.37 1.25 -9.84
CA LEU A 38 -2.38 0.81 -10.83
C LEU A 38 -1.00 1.39 -10.53
N ALA A 39 -0.96 2.66 -10.15
CA ALA A 39 0.30 3.30 -9.79
C ALA A 39 0.93 2.65 -8.56
N LEU A 40 0.12 2.32 -7.57
CA LEU A 40 0.59 1.62 -6.37
C LEU A 40 1.14 0.25 -6.71
N ASN A 41 0.42 -0.50 -7.53
CA ASN A 41 0.84 -1.81 -7.98
C ASN A 41 2.20 -1.74 -8.69
N ASN A 42 2.36 -0.80 -9.60
CA ASN A 42 3.61 -0.61 -10.33
C ASN A 42 4.74 -0.19 -9.40
N TYR A 43 4.43 0.68 -8.46
CA TYR A 43 5.42 1.14 -7.49
C TYR A 43 5.97 -0.04 -6.67
N LEU A 44 5.08 -0.91 -6.19
CA LEU A 44 5.48 -2.06 -5.41
C LEU A 44 6.28 -3.06 -6.24
N ILE A 45 5.85 -3.34 -7.46
CA ILE A 45 6.57 -4.28 -8.33
C ILE A 45 7.95 -3.76 -8.66
N GLN A 46 8.08 -2.46 -8.92
CA GLN A 46 9.40 -1.87 -9.20
C GLN A 46 10.33 -1.96 -8.00
N GLY A 47 9.78 -1.91 -6.79
CA GLY A 47 10.56 -2.02 -5.58
C GLY A 47 11.05 -3.43 -5.28
N ILE A 48 10.42 -4.44 -5.87
CA ILE A 48 10.83 -5.84 -5.69
C ILE A 48 12.08 -6.11 -6.50
N LYS A 49 13.15 -6.50 -5.83
CA LYS A 49 14.43 -6.74 -6.52
C LYS A 49 14.45 -8.02 -7.31
N ASN A 50 13.86 -9.07 -6.76
CA ASN A 50 13.82 -10.37 -7.42
C ASN A 50 12.56 -10.47 -8.27
N LYS A 51 12.72 -10.52 -9.59
CA LYS A 51 11.62 -10.58 -10.53
C LYS A 51 11.29 -12.01 -11.01
N ASP A 52 11.90 -13.01 -10.40
CA ASP A 52 11.65 -14.40 -10.79
C ASP A 52 10.19 -14.76 -10.59
N GLY A 53 9.64 -15.53 -11.54
CA GLY A 53 8.26 -15.98 -11.46
C GLY A 53 7.22 -14.93 -11.78
N GLY A 54 7.62 -13.75 -12.29
CA GLY A 54 6.69 -12.71 -12.70
C GLY A 54 5.86 -12.20 -11.53
N PRO A 55 6.46 -11.49 -10.55
CA PRO A 55 5.72 -11.10 -9.36
C PRO A 55 4.51 -10.23 -9.68
N SER A 56 3.42 -10.48 -8.98
CA SER A 56 2.21 -9.67 -9.02
C SER A 56 1.75 -9.39 -7.59
N ILE A 57 1.05 -8.29 -7.42
CA ILE A 57 0.57 -7.85 -6.11
C ILE A 57 -0.90 -8.23 -5.99
N VAL A 58 -1.23 -8.97 -4.95
CA VAL A 58 -2.60 -9.43 -4.72
C VAL A 58 -2.96 -9.26 -3.24
N ASP A 59 -4.25 -9.34 -2.96
CA ASP A 59 -4.80 -9.39 -1.59
C ASP A 59 -4.41 -8.18 -0.75
N LEU A 60 -4.66 -6.99 -1.28
CA LEU A 60 -4.42 -5.76 -0.52
C LEU A 60 -5.38 -5.64 0.65
N HIS A 61 -4.83 -5.47 1.85
CA HIS A 61 -5.59 -5.23 3.08
C HIS A 61 -4.99 -4.06 3.83
N LEU A 62 -5.85 -3.35 4.52
CA LEU A 62 -5.44 -2.23 5.34
C LEU A 62 -5.63 -2.59 6.81
N ARG A 63 -4.59 -2.39 7.61
CA ARG A 63 -4.60 -2.71 9.03
C ARG A 63 -3.88 -1.63 9.81
N ASN A 64 -4.03 -1.68 11.12
CA ASN A 64 -3.30 -0.80 12.04
C ASN A 64 -3.60 0.68 11.80
N TRP A 65 -4.87 0.98 11.53
CA TRP A 65 -5.31 2.36 11.33
C TRP A 65 -5.24 3.10 12.67
N GLU A 66 -4.47 4.18 12.69
CA GLU A 66 -4.40 5.07 13.84
C GLU A 66 -4.50 6.50 13.36
N TYR A 67 -5.32 7.28 14.01
CA TYR A 67 -5.50 8.68 13.66
C TYR A 67 -5.59 9.52 14.93
N GLN A 68 -4.85 10.63 14.96
CA GLN A 68 -4.90 11.59 16.06
C GLN A 68 -5.53 12.88 15.58
N GLU A 69 -6.70 13.15 16.12
CA GLU A 69 -7.51 14.27 15.66
C GLU A 69 -6.84 15.61 15.93
N ASP A 70 -6.13 15.76 17.05
CA ASP A 70 -5.49 17.02 17.40
C ASP A 70 -4.36 17.42 16.46
N THR A 71 -3.68 16.45 15.84
CA THR A 71 -2.61 16.71 14.87
C THR A 71 -3.07 16.52 13.44
N HIS A 72 -4.29 16.03 13.22
CA HIS A 72 -4.81 15.68 11.90
C HIS A 72 -3.93 14.71 11.14
N ALA A 73 -3.24 13.83 11.86
CA ALA A 73 -2.27 12.92 11.29
C ALA A 73 -2.47 11.51 11.81
N GLY A 74 -2.06 10.55 11.00
CA GLY A 74 -2.16 9.17 11.40
C GLY A 74 -1.27 8.27 10.56
N THR A 75 -1.43 6.97 10.80
CA THR A 75 -0.66 5.94 10.10
C THR A 75 -1.56 4.75 9.81
N PHE A 76 -1.20 3.98 8.83
CA PHE A 76 -1.82 2.68 8.56
C PHE A 76 -0.84 1.83 7.78
N ARG A 77 -1.16 0.54 7.68
CA ARG A 77 -0.32 -0.43 6.99
C ARG A 77 -1.14 -1.14 5.92
N PHE A 78 -0.63 -1.15 4.68
CA PHE A 78 -1.14 -2.01 3.63
C PHE A 78 -0.38 -3.32 3.68
N TYR A 79 -1.10 -4.42 3.88
CA TYR A 79 -0.57 -5.76 3.67
C TYR A 79 -0.94 -6.23 2.29
N PHE A 80 -0.05 -6.96 1.68
CA PHE A 80 -0.30 -7.54 0.37
C PHE A 80 0.52 -8.81 0.22
N ARG A 81 0.21 -9.59 -0.80
CA ARG A 81 0.98 -10.76 -1.14
C ARG A 81 1.67 -10.54 -2.47
N VAL A 82 2.92 -10.96 -2.54
CA VAL A 82 3.68 -11.00 -3.78
C VAL A 82 3.51 -12.41 -4.32
N HIS A 83 2.71 -12.55 -5.36
CA HIS A 83 2.39 -13.84 -5.96
C HIS A 83 3.33 -14.08 -7.14
N ARG A 84 3.87 -15.30 -7.23
CA ARG A 84 4.81 -15.67 -8.28
C ARG A 84 4.37 -16.99 -8.90
N ASN A 85 4.53 -17.10 -10.22
CA ASN A 85 4.28 -18.32 -10.95
C ASN A 85 5.58 -18.85 -11.54
N TYR A 86 5.94 -20.07 -11.17
CA TYR A 86 7.12 -20.73 -11.70
C TYR A 86 6.68 -21.79 -12.70
N THR A 87 6.67 -21.42 -13.98
CA THR A 87 6.10 -22.27 -15.03
C THR A 87 6.82 -23.59 -15.18
N CYS A 88 8.12 -23.61 -14.91
CA CYS A 88 8.93 -24.83 -15.08
C CYS A 88 8.58 -25.93 -14.09
N SER A 89 8.07 -25.58 -12.94
CA SER A 89 7.75 -26.52 -11.88
C SER A 89 6.28 -26.54 -11.50
N ALA A 90 5.48 -25.71 -12.18
CA ALA A 90 4.06 -25.50 -11.85
C ALA A 90 3.86 -25.09 -10.37
N LEU A 91 4.87 -24.51 -9.76
CA LEU A 91 4.78 -24.04 -8.40
C LEU A 91 4.28 -22.61 -8.37
N GLU A 92 3.46 -22.35 -7.35
CA GLU A 92 3.05 -21.01 -7.02
C GLU A 92 3.62 -20.67 -5.65
N ALA A 93 4.07 -19.44 -5.50
CA ALA A 93 4.55 -18.96 -4.22
C ALA A 93 3.88 -17.64 -3.91
N ALA A 94 3.53 -17.44 -2.66
CA ALA A 94 2.97 -16.19 -2.17
C ALA A 94 3.73 -15.76 -0.94
N GLN A 95 4.24 -14.55 -0.95
CA GLN A 95 4.99 -13.99 0.15
C GLN A 95 4.24 -12.78 0.69
N LEU A 96 4.04 -12.73 1.99
CA LEU A 96 3.38 -11.60 2.64
C LEU A 96 4.37 -10.46 2.81
N ASP A 97 3.94 -9.26 2.48
CA ASP A 97 4.75 -8.07 2.63
C ASP A 97 3.85 -6.91 3.03
N TYR A 98 4.42 -5.76 3.28
CA TYR A 98 3.63 -4.62 3.71
C TYR A 98 4.28 -3.29 3.34
N LEU A 99 3.47 -2.24 3.42
CA LEU A 99 3.88 -0.87 3.15
C LEU A 99 3.23 0.03 4.20
N ASP A 100 4.06 0.77 4.94
CA ASP A 100 3.56 1.67 5.98
C ASP A 100 3.36 3.07 5.44
N PHE A 101 2.16 3.60 5.66
CA PHE A 101 1.80 4.96 5.26
C PHE A 101 1.68 5.87 6.46
N SER A 102 2.14 7.09 6.28
CA SER A 102 1.79 8.21 7.15
C SER A 102 0.83 9.10 6.39
N PHE A 103 -0.20 9.61 7.05
CA PHE A 103 -1.17 10.44 6.36
C PHE A 103 -1.58 11.65 7.20
N THR A 104 -2.11 12.64 6.51
CA THR A 104 -2.81 13.76 7.12
C THR A 104 -4.20 13.84 6.52
N TYR A 105 -5.15 14.30 7.32
CA TYR A 105 -6.49 14.58 6.86
C TYR A 105 -6.91 15.95 7.35
N LEU A 106 -7.09 16.88 6.42
CA LEU A 106 -7.44 18.25 6.74
C LEU A 106 -8.27 18.83 5.61
N ARG A 107 -9.36 19.50 5.98
CA ARG A 107 -10.24 20.15 5.01
C ARG A 107 -10.71 19.21 3.91
N GLU A 108 -11.09 18.02 4.32
CA GLU A 108 -11.59 16.98 3.43
C GLU A 108 -10.58 16.55 2.37
N GLU A 109 -9.30 16.72 2.66
CA GLU A 109 -8.24 16.21 1.80
C GLU A 109 -7.40 15.20 2.57
N PHE A 110 -7.31 13.99 2.01
CA PHE A 110 -6.51 12.90 2.55
C PHE A 110 -5.21 12.82 1.76
N VAL A 111 -4.08 12.94 2.45
CA VAL A 111 -2.76 12.88 1.82
C VAL A 111 -1.94 11.85 2.57
N ALA A 112 -1.54 10.79 1.88
CA ALA A 112 -0.75 9.71 2.46
C ALA A 112 0.54 9.52 1.69
N THR A 113 1.59 9.15 2.40
CA THR A 113 2.88 8.91 1.79
C THR A 113 3.55 7.70 2.43
N ALA A 114 4.29 6.96 1.62
CA ALA A 114 5.01 5.77 2.06
C ALA A 114 6.24 5.54 1.20
N THR A 115 7.21 4.84 1.77
CA THR A 115 8.38 4.39 1.03
C THR A 115 8.50 2.89 1.21
N TYR A 116 8.56 2.16 0.10
CA TYR A 116 8.59 0.71 0.14
C TYR A 116 10.02 0.21 0.23
N PHE A 117 10.25 -0.72 1.16
CA PHE A 117 11.52 -1.42 1.33
C PHE A 117 11.26 -2.91 1.13
N TYR A 118 11.75 -3.44 0.02
CA TYR A 118 11.64 -4.87 -0.21
C TYR A 118 12.65 -5.62 0.66
N TRP A 119 12.16 -6.52 1.50
CA TRP A 119 13.01 -7.34 2.34
C TRP A 119 13.41 -8.60 1.59
N ASP A 120 14.69 -8.71 1.32
CA ASP A 120 15.24 -9.90 0.71
C ASP A 120 16.05 -10.62 1.78
N LEU A 121 15.54 -11.77 2.19
CA LEU A 121 16.17 -12.55 3.26
C LEU A 121 17.45 -13.24 2.83
N ASP A 122 17.77 -13.21 1.55
CA ASP A 122 18.96 -13.82 1.01
C ASP A 122 20.19 -12.92 1.05
N ASN A 123 20.06 -11.78 1.60
CA ASN A 123 21.19 -10.87 1.75
C ASN A 123 22.10 -11.26 2.89
#